data_6af14251f2a2f18cae44c8911d78c685
#
_entry.id   6af14251f2a2f18cae44c8911d78c685
#
_cell.length_a   1.000
_cell.length_b   1.000
_cell.length_c   1.000
_cell.angle_alpha   90.00
_cell.angle_beta   90.00
_cell.angle_gamma   90.00
#
_symmetry.space_group_name_H-M   'P 1'
#
loop_
_entity.id
_entity.type
_entity.pdbx_description
1 polymer ?
#
loop_
_entity_poly.entity_id
_entity_poly.type
_entity_poly.pdbx_seq_one_letter_code
_entity_poly.pdbx_strand_id
1 'polypeptide(L)'
;MTLDSYIQSLHGKSITVIGLGVSNRPLLRLLLDAGYTVSVRDKRTREALGEDEAAALEAAGCRLMLGDGYLAGITEDVIFRTPGLHPFTPELAAAKARGALLTSEMEAFFAVCPCRIIAVTGSDGKTTTTTIISELLKAQGHRVFLGGNIGTPLLNKAPEMTSTDWAVLELSSFQLHSMNCRPDIAVVTNVSPNHLDIHPSYEDYQTAKKQIFLSQGCAGVTVLNADNAITRAFAKDCPGKVRFFSRETAPENGVFLREGVIYRSHNGEKTKLMDAESILLPGLHNVENYMAAFAATDGIVSDDTCRAVAESFRGVAHRLEMIRTLHGVTYCNDSIASSPTRTIAGLHALRQKPILIAGGYDKHIPFDKLGDEVCRHVKALFLTGFTAEKIYDAVTKSPLYDPKTLPIRKIDDFHEAVLAAAASAEAGDLVLLSPACASFDHFKNFVERGETFRSIVNELK
;
A
#
# COMPACT_ATOMS: atom_id res chain seq x y z
N MET A 1 3.36 -8.01 -25.81
CA MET A 1 3.97 -6.82 -26.48
C MET A 1 5.22 -6.45 -25.69
N THR A 2 6.33 -6.02 -26.31
CA THR A 2 7.49 -5.49 -25.58
C THR A 2 7.30 -4.03 -25.22
N LEU A 3 8.09 -3.50 -24.27
CA LEU A 3 8.06 -2.08 -23.91
C LEU A 3 8.35 -1.21 -25.14
N ASP A 4 9.37 -1.56 -25.94
CA ASP A 4 9.71 -0.81 -27.15
C ASP A 4 8.56 -0.80 -28.16
N SER A 5 7.89 -1.94 -28.38
CA SER A 5 6.74 -1.98 -29.29
C SER A 5 5.53 -1.23 -28.75
N TYR A 6 5.35 -1.17 -27.42
CA TYR A 6 4.34 -0.31 -26.81
C TYR A 6 4.64 1.17 -27.04
N ILE A 7 5.86 1.60 -26.76
CA ILE A 7 6.30 2.98 -27.02
C ILE A 7 6.13 3.32 -28.50
N GLN A 8 6.58 2.46 -29.41
CA GLN A 8 6.41 2.66 -30.85
C GLN A 8 4.95 2.77 -31.28
N SER A 9 4.00 2.08 -30.61
CA SER A 9 2.57 2.15 -30.90
C SER A 9 1.96 3.54 -30.61
N LEU A 10 2.67 4.37 -29.88
CA LEU A 10 2.30 5.76 -29.58
C LEU A 10 2.76 6.74 -30.69
N HIS A 11 3.53 6.28 -31.68
CA HIS A 11 4.08 7.13 -32.75
C HIS A 11 2.95 7.85 -33.51
N GLY A 12 3.16 9.15 -33.78
CA GLY A 12 2.18 10.01 -34.45
C GLY A 12 1.03 10.48 -33.57
N LYS A 13 1.00 10.10 -32.29
CA LYS A 13 -0.02 10.53 -31.33
C LYS A 13 0.51 11.65 -30.46
N SER A 14 -0.34 12.61 -30.14
CA SER A 14 -0.07 13.61 -29.11
C SER A 14 -0.28 13.01 -27.72
N ILE A 15 0.63 13.29 -26.79
CA ILE A 15 0.68 12.63 -25.48
C ILE A 15 0.64 13.68 -24.37
N THR A 16 -0.20 13.44 -23.38
CA THR A 16 -0.13 14.18 -22.09
C THR A 16 0.06 13.24 -20.91
N VAL A 17 0.87 13.68 -19.94
CA VAL A 17 1.06 13.06 -18.64
C VAL A 17 0.48 13.97 -17.58
N ILE A 18 -0.50 13.48 -16.84
CA ILE A 18 -1.21 14.25 -15.80
C ILE A 18 -0.75 13.79 -14.42
N GLY A 19 -0.15 14.72 -13.67
CA GLY A 19 0.40 14.51 -12.33
C GLY A 19 1.80 13.90 -12.35
N LEU A 20 2.79 14.66 -11.94
CA LEU A 20 4.18 14.23 -11.79
C LEU A 20 4.42 13.56 -10.43
N GLY A 21 3.71 12.46 -10.20
CA GLY A 21 3.91 11.57 -9.06
C GLY A 21 4.99 10.52 -9.29
N VAL A 22 5.15 9.63 -8.31
CA VAL A 22 6.20 8.58 -8.31
C VAL A 22 6.13 7.70 -9.57
N SER A 23 4.93 7.31 -10.01
CA SER A 23 4.76 6.43 -11.19
C SER A 23 4.99 7.16 -12.52
N ASN A 24 4.50 8.40 -12.62
CA ASN A 24 4.51 9.12 -13.89
C ASN A 24 5.87 9.74 -14.25
N ARG A 25 6.75 10.00 -13.27
CA ARG A 25 8.11 10.52 -13.56
C ARG A 25 8.96 9.53 -14.39
N PRO A 26 9.04 8.23 -14.02
CA PRO A 26 9.75 7.26 -14.85
C PRO A 26 9.10 7.06 -16.22
N LEU A 27 7.77 7.06 -16.31
CA LEU A 27 7.04 7.00 -17.59
C LEU A 27 7.39 8.21 -18.48
N LEU A 28 7.34 9.42 -17.92
CA LEU A 28 7.69 10.64 -18.65
C LEU A 28 9.12 10.53 -19.22
N ARG A 29 10.06 10.06 -18.41
CA ARG A 29 11.44 9.86 -18.85
C ARG A 29 11.54 8.89 -20.03
N LEU A 30 10.84 7.75 -19.97
CA LEU A 30 10.79 6.80 -21.09
C LEU A 30 10.27 7.44 -22.38
N LEU A 31 9.23 8.26 -22.29
CA LEU A 31 8.67 8.95 -23.46
C LEU A 31 9.64 9.97 -24.05
N LEU A 32 10.30 10.75 -23.19
CA LEU A 32 11.29 11.74 -23.60
C LEU A 32 12.54 11.08 -24.24
N ASP A 33 13.05 10.01 -23.62
CA ASP A 33 14.20 9.26 -24.14
C ASP A 33 13.87 8.58 -25.49
N ALA A 34 12.60 8.29 -25.74
CA ALA A 34 12.09 7.83 -27.04
C ALA A 34 11.81 8.96 -28.06
N GLY A 35 12.10 10.20 -27.72
CA GLY A 35 11.98 11.37 -28.60
C GLY A 35 10.59 11.98 -28.71
N TYR A 36 9.67 11.66 -27.78
CA TYR A 36 8.33 12.26 -27.76
C TYR A 36 8.34 13.66 -27.17
N THR A 37 7.56 14.57 -27.76
CA THR A 37 7.17 15.81 -27.10
C THR A 37 5.94 15.52 -26.26
N VAL A 38 6.00 15.83 -24.95
CA VAL A 38 4.96 15.46 -24.00
C VAL A 38 4.38 16.71 -23.32
N SER A 39 3.06 16.83 -23.31
CA SER A 39 2.36 17.79 -22.47
C SER A 39 2.35 17.27 -21.02
N VAL A 40 2.84 18.06 -20.09
CA VAL A 40 2.83 17.72 -18.66
C VAL A 40 1.85 18.63 -17.94
N ARG A 41 0.90 18.02 -17.25
CA ARG A 41 -0.17 18.72 -16.53
C ARG A 41 -0.10 18.38 -15.04
N ASP A 42 0.04 19.38 -14.17
CA ASP A 42 0.08 19.16 -12.72
C ASP A 42 -0.64 20.28 -11.97
N LYS A 43 -1.35 19.92 -10.92
CA LYS A 43 -2.07 20.90 -10.05
C LYS A 43 -1.15 21.82 -9.26
N ARG A 44 0.12 21.47 -9.11
CA ARG A 44 1.11 22.32 -8.48
C ARG A 44 1.42 23.50 -9.39
N THR A 45 1.62 24.66 -8.78
CA THR A 45 2.18 25.82 -9.49
C THR A 45 3.65 25.58 -9.85
N ARG A 46 4.21 26.41 -10.68
CA ARG A 46 5.62 26.35 -11.07
C ARG A 46 6.54 26.46 -9.83
N GLU A 47 6.21 27.35 -8.92
CA GLU A 47 6.93 27.52 -7.65
C GLU A 47 6.86 26.26 -6.77
N ALA A 48 5.68 25.64 -6.67
CA ALA A 48 5.47 24.41 -5.89
C ALA A 48 6.10 23.17 -6.55
N LEU A 49 6.29 23.19 -7.87
CA LEU A 49 7.04 22.16 -8.60
C LEU A 49 8.55 22.35 -8.40
N GLY A 50 9.00 23.62 -8.32
CA GLY A 50 10.40 24.04 -8.32
C GLY A 50 10.85 24.56 -9.68
N GLU A 51 11.44 25.79 -9.69
CA GLU A 51 11.90 26.42 -10.94
C GLU A 51 12.90 25.58 -11.70
N ASP A 52 13.88 24.98 -11.03
CA ASP A 52 14.90 24.12 -11.65
C ASP A 52 14.28 22.89 -12.29
N GLU A 53 13.30 22.27 -11.64
CA GLU A 53 12.61 21.10 -12.18
C GLU A 53 11.75 21.49 -13.39
N ALA A 54 11.02 22.60 -13.31
CA ALA A 54 10.21 23.09 -14.43
C ALA A 54 11.08 23.42 -15.64
N ALA A 55 12.19 24.16 -15.44
CA ALA A 55 13.12 24.49 -16.50
C ALA A 55 13.78 23.24 -17.13
N ALA A 56 14.13 22.23 -16.33
CA ALA A 56 14.68 20.96 -16.83
C ALA A 56 13.66 20.20 -17.69
N LEU A 57 12.39 20.20 -17.30
CA LEU A 57 11.32 19.56 -18.09
C LEU A 57 11.09 20.28 -19.42
N GLU A 58 11.07 21.61 -19.43
CA GLU A 58 10.93 22.40 -20.64
C GLU A 58 12.13 22.19 -21.57
N ALA A 59 13.35 22.20 -21.03
CA ALA A 59 14.57 21.91 -21.80
C ALA A 59 14.57 20.49 -22.39
N ALA A 60 13.93 19.53 -21.74
CA ALA A 60 13.73 18.19 -22.24
C ALA A 60 12.59 18.06 -23.28
N GLY A 61 11.92 19.16 -23.64
CA GLY A 61 10.87 19.20 -24.66
C GLY A 61 9.45 19.03 -24.11
N CYS A 62 9.23 19.18 -22.80
CA CYS A 62 7.90 19.17 -22.25
C CYS A 62 7.20 20.50 -22.41
N ARG A 63 5.86 20.47 -22.67
CA ARG A 63 4.97 21.60 -22.55
C ARG A 63 4.29 21.55 -21.18
N LEU A 64 4.52 22.54 -20.33
CA LEU A 64 3.97 22.55 -18.96
C LEU A 64 2.64 23.29 -18.88
N MET A 65 1.63 22.66 -18.24
CA MET A 65 0.36 23.26 -17.82
C MET A 65 0.22 23.02 -16.31
N LEU A 66 0.49 24.05 -15.53
CA LEU A 66 0.62 23.96 -14.07
C LEU A 66 -0.40 24.83 -13.35
N GLY A 67 -0.72 24.46 -12.10
CA GLY A 67 -1.60 25.22 -11.23
C GLY A 67 -3.07 25.08 -11.58
N ASP A 68 -3.86 26.10 -11.21
CA ASP A 68 -5.30 26.11 -11.46
C ASP A 68 -5.60 26.03 -12.96
N GLY A 69 -6.55 25.16 -13.34
CA GLY A 69 -6.90 24.95 -14.74
C GLY A 69 -5.94 24.01 -15.50
N TYR A 70 -5.03 23.29 -14.84
CA TYR A 70 -4.09 22.37 -15.48
C TYR A 70 -4.77 21.29 -16.35
N LEU A 71 -6.06 21.01 -16.14
CA LEU A 71 -6.87 20.10 -16.96
C LEU A 71 -7.58 20.80 -18.13
N ALA A 72 -7.53 22.13 -18.22
CA ALA A 72 -8.20 22.85 -19.29
C ALA A 72 -7.58 22.54 -20.66
N GLY A 73 -8.42 22.43 -21.69
CA GLY A 73 -7.98 22.31 -23.08
C GLY A 73 -7.17 21.05 -23.39
N ILE A 74 -7.52 19.91 -22.78
CA ILE A 74 -6.93 18.61 -23.15
C ILE A 74 -7.38 18.26 -24.57
N THR A 75 -6.45 18.16 -25.50
CA THR A 75 -6.71 17.79 -26.91
C THR A 75 -5.87 16.59 -27.36
N GLU A 76 -5.01 16.11 -26.48
CA GLU A 76 -4.08 15.04 -26.77
C GLU A 76 -4.79 13.69 -26.99
N ASP A 77 -4.19 12.85 -27.85
CA ASP A 77 -4.71 11.53 -28.23
C ASP A 77 -4.54 10.48 -27.14
N VAL A 78 -3.46 10.61 -26.32
CA VAL A 78 -3.13 9.68 -25.26
C VAL A 78 -2.92 10.43 -23.96
N ILE A 79 -3.63 10.02 -22.92
CA ILE A 79 -3.66 10.67 -21.63
C ILE A 79 -3.22 9.68 -20.56
N PHE A 80 -2.00 9.83 -20.05
CA PHE A 80 -1.52 9.08 -18.88
C PHE A 80 -1.91 9.81 -17.61
N ARG A 81 -2.91 9.31 -16.90
CA ARG A 81 -3.38 9.94 -15.67
C ARG A 81 -2.69 9.39 -14.42
N THR A 82 -2.51 10.25 -13.41
CA THR A 82 -2.18 9.79 -12.06
C THR A 82 -3.38 9.10 -11.39
N PRO A 83 -3.17 8.05 -10.57
CA PRO A 83 -4.27 7.38 -9.87
C PRO A 83 -5.16 8.31 -9.03
N GLY A 84 -4.58 9.35 -8.42
CA GLY A 84 -5.32 10.31 -7.59
C GLY A 84 -6.29 11.23 -8.33
N LEU A 85 -6.26 11.25 -9.67
CA LEU A 85 -7.21 12.00 -10.48
C LEU A 85 -8.37 11.07 -10.89
N HIS A 86 -9.59 11.43 -10.55
CA HIS A 86 -10.75 10.62 -10.86
C HIS A 86 -10.97 10.51 -12.39
N PRO A 87 -11.15 9.30 -12.96
CA PRO A 87 -11.23 9.12 -14.42
C PRO A 87 -12.46 9.75 -15.08
N PHE A 88 -13.47 10.08 -14.29
CA PHE A 88 -14.72 10.71 -14.75
C PHE A 88 -14.77 12.23 -14.45
N THR A 89 -13.62 12.88 -14.21
CA THR A 89 -13.58 14.34 -14.22
C THR A 89 -14.09 14.86 -15.57
N PRO A 90 -14.83 15.98 -15.61
CA PRO A 90 -15.45 16.47 -16.84
C PRO A 90 -14.50 16.58 -18.03
N GLU A 91 -13.28 17.05 -17.78
CA GLU A 91 -12.25 17.25 -18.81
C GLU A 91 -11.77 15.91 -19.39
N LEU A 92 -11.56 14.88 -18.52
CA LEU A 92 -11.16 13.54 -18.98
C LEU A 92 -12.31 12.83 -19.67
N ALA A 93 -13.52 12.96 -19.17
CA ALA A 93 -14.72 12.41 -19.82
C ALA A 93 -14.93 13.03 -21.21
N ALA A 94 -14.75 14.35 -21.34
CA ALA A 94 -14.82 15.03 -22.62
C ALA A 94 -13.70 14.59 -23.58
N ALA A 95 -12.49 14.41 -23.09
CA ALA A 95 -11.37 13.90 -23.89
C ALA A 95 -11.65 12.47 -24.40
N LYS A 96 -12.12 11.58 -23.50
CA LYS A 96 -12.50 10.21 -23.85
C LYS A 96 -13.64 10.18 -24.88
N ALA A 97 -14.63 11.05 -24.75
CA ALA A 97 -15.74 11.16 -25.72
C ALA A 97 -15.27 11.59 -27.12
N ARG A 98 -14.15 12.33 -27.22
CA ARG A 98 -13.49 12.66 -28.51
C ARG A 98 -12.62 11.54 -29.07
N GLY A 99 -12.49 10.41 -28.38
CA GLY A 99 -11.69 9.26 -28.80
C GLY A 99 -10.28 9.21 -28.22
N ALA A 100 -9.93 10.09 -27.27
CA ALA A 100 -8.64 10.01 -26.59
C ALA A 100 -8.52 8.73 -25.76
N LEU A 101 -7.35 8.09 -25.81
CA LEU A 101 -7.01 6.97 -24.97
C LEU A 101 -6.68 7.46 -23.57
N LEU A 102 -7.55 7.19 -22.61
CA LEU A 102 -7.27 7.41 -21.19
C LEU A 102 -6.62 6.16 -20.63
N THR A 103 -5.39 6.28 -20.11
CA THR A 103 -4.58 5.18 -19.60
C THR A 103 -3.75 5.61 -18.37
N SER A 104 -2.93 4.72 -17.87
CA SER A 104 -2.01 4.95 -16.76
C SER A 104 -0.69 4.19 -16.95
N GLU A 105 0.32 4.52 -16.15
CA GLU A 105 1.59 3.77 -16.13
C GLU A 105 1.35 2.28 -15.83
N MET A 106 0.41 1.98 -14.92
CA MET A 106 0.10 0.60 -14.54
C MET A 106 -0.60 -0.17 -15.69
N GLU A 107 -1.48 0.48 -16.45
CA GLU A 107 -2.09 -0.15 -17.63
C GLU A 107 -1.05 -0.40 -18.72
N ALA A 108 -0.11 0.53 -18.93
CA ALA A 108 1.03 0.31 -19.81
C ALA A 108 1.89 -0.88 -19.33
N PHE A 109 2.12 -0.99 -18.01
CA PHE A 109 2.83 -2.15 -17.45
C PHE A 109 2.11 -3.47 -17.75
N PHE A 110 0.78 -3.55 -17.53
CA PHE A 110 0.01 -4.76 -17.86
C PHE A 110 0.08 -5.14 -19.35
N ALA A 111 0.20 -4.15 -20.23
CA ALA A 111 0.31 -4.39 -21.68
C ALA A 111 1.67 -4.99 -22.09
N VAL A 112 2.74 -4.70 -21.34
CA VAL A 112 4.12 -5.08 -21.71
C VAL A 112 4.74 -6.14 -20.80
N CYS A 113 4.13 -6.43 -19.65
CA CYS A 113 4.65 -7.40 -18.68
C CYS A 113 4.72 -8.82 -19.30
N PRO A 114 5.90 -9.44 -19.40
CA PRO A 114 6.03 -10.78 -19.97
C PRO A 114 5.79 -11.88 -18.95
N CYS A 115 5.81 -11.56 -17.66
CA CYS A 115 5.72 -12.54 -16.59
C CYS A 115 4.28 -12.72 -16.08
N ARG A 116 4.09 -13.74 -15.24
CA ARG A 116 2.81 -13.98 -14.59
C ARG A 116 2.53 -12.92 -13.53
N ILE A 117 1.28 -12.52 -13.39
CA ILE A 117 0.87 -11.43 -12.50
C ILE A 117 -0.08 -11.94 -11.42
N ILE A 118 0.27 -11.65 -10.15
CA ILE A 118 -0.65 -11.71 -9.03
C ILE A 118 -1.00 -10.28 -8.62
N ALA A 119 -2.29 -9.92 -8.68
CA ALA A 119 -2.76 -8.59 -8.31
C ALA A 119 -3.64 -8.65 -7.06
N VAL A 120 -3.42 -7.76 -6.10
CA VAL A 120 -4.12 -7.72 -4.81
C VAL A 120 -4.81 -6.39 -4.63
N THR A 121 -6.10 -6.43 -4.29
CA THR A 121 -6.88 -5.27 -3.86
C THR A 121 -7.69 -5.57 -2.61
N GLY A 122 -8.39 -4.59 -2.08
CA GLY A 122 -9.26 -4.68 -0.92
C GLY A 122 -9.36 -3.35 -0.18
N SER A 123 -10.16 -3.26 0.84
CA SER A 123 -10.18 -2.10 1.73
C SER A 123 -8.98 -2.14 2.67
N ASP A 124 -8.77 -3.26 3.35
CA ASP A 124 -7.69 -3.50 4.30
C ASP A 124 -6.86 -4.73 3.92
N GLY A 125 -5.67 -4.87 4.50
CA GLY A 125 -4.81 -6.03 4.33
C GLY A 125 -4.03 -6.11 3.00
N LYS A 126 -4.28 -5.25 2.03
CA LYS A 126 -3.62 -5.25 0.71
C LYS A 126 -2.10 -5.38 0.80
N THR A 127 -1.46 -4.42 1.44
CA THR A 127 0.01 -4.34 1.52
C THR A 127 0.61 -5.58 2.17
N THR A 128 0.03 -6.01 3.29
CA THR A 128 0.49 -7.20 4.01
C THR A 128 0.34 -8.45 3.14
N THR A 129 -0.84 -8.67 2.54
CA THR A 129 -1.09 -9.82 1.66
C THR A 129 -0.16 -9.82 0.45
N THR A 130 0.01 -8.66 -0.22
CA THR A 130 0.90 -8.51 -1.38
C THR A 130 2.36 -8.85 -1.00
N THR A 131 2.81 -8.37 0.17
CA THR A 131 4.17 -8.65 0.63
C THR A 131 4.34 -10.12 1.01
N ILE A 132 3.38 -10.72 1.73
CA ILE A 132 3.42 -12.17 2.05
C ILE A 132 3.49 -13.00 0.78
N ILE A 133 2.67 -12.72 -0.24
CA ILE A 133 2.73 -13.41 -1.55
C ILE A 133 4.12 -13.28 -2.18
N SER A 134 4.69 -12.07 -2.15
CA SER A 134 6.05 -11.84 -2.68
C SER A 134 7.09 -12.68 -1.94
N GLU A 135 7.05 -12.72 -0.61
CA GLU A 135 8.00 -13.48 0.20
C GLU A 135 7.81 -14.99 0.03
N LEU A 136 6.58 -15.48 -0.09
CA LEU A 136 6.30 -16.87 -0.40
C LEU A 136 6.91 -17.31 -1.74
N LEU A 137 6.72 -16.52 -2.79
CA LEU A 137 7.28 -16.81 -4.10
C LEU A 137 8.81 -16.75 -4.11
N LYS A 138 9.41 -15.76 -3.44
CA LYS A 138 10.88 -15.67 -3.28
C LYS A 138 11.44 -16.86 -2.52
N ALA A 139 10.83 -17.24 -1.41
CA ALA A 139 11.25 -18.38 -0.61
C ALA A 139 11.13 -19.70 -1.38
N GLN A 140 10.17 -19.78 -2.33
CA GLN A 140 10.05 -20.92 -3.26
C GLN A 140 11.11 -20.90 -4.38
N GLY A 141 11.92 -19.84 -4.49
CA GLY A 141 13.00 -19.71 -5.48
C GLY A 141 12.61 -18.95 -6.75
N HIS A 142 11.46 -18.30 -6.78
CA HIS A 142 11.06 -17.47 -7.93
C HIS A 142 11.67 -16.07 -7.86
N ARG A 143 12.00 -15.49 -9.01
CA ARG A 143 12.31 -14.08 -9.13
C ARG A 143 11.00 -13.27 -9.12
N VAL A 144 10.91 -12.28 -8.22
CA VAL A 144 9.68 -11.53 -7.97
C VAL A 144 9.90 -10.03 -8.10
N PHE A 145 9.01 -9.38 -8.84
CA PHE A 145 8.93 -7.93 -8.96
C PHE A 145 7.69 -7.43 -8.21
N LEU A 146 7.93 -6.70 -7.13
CA LEU A 146 6.90 -6.15 -6.26
C LEU A 146 6.62 -4.68 -6.62
N GLY A 147 5.35 -4.32 -6.85
CA GLY A 147 5.00 -2.98 -7.25
C GLY A 147 3.51 -2.63 -7.15
N GLY A 148 3.11 -1.61 -7.89
CA GLY A 148 1.75 -1.07 -7.89
C GLY A 148 1.60 0.14 -6.98
N ASN A 149 0.65 0.10 -6.05
CA ASN A 149 0.43 1.15 -5.06
C ASN A 149 1.53 1.18 -3.96
N ILE A 150 2.40 0.20 -3.95
CA ILE A 150 3.57 0.05 -3.08
C ILE A 150 4.82 -0.23 -3.91
N GLY A 151 5.99 -0.13 -3.29
CA GLY A 151 7.25 -0.43 -3.95
C GLY A 151 7.64 0.62 -4.99
N THR A 152 8.27 0.18 -6.07
CA THR A 152 8.75 1.03 -7.17
C THR A 152 7.90 0.83 -8.42
N PRO A 153 7.78 1.85 -9.29
CA PRO A 153 7.16 1.69 -10.60
C PRO A 153 7.82 0.58 -11.41
N LEU A 154 7.03 -0.28 -12.04
CA LEU A 154 7.53 -1.49 -12.69
C LEU A 154 7.64 -1.37 -14.22
N LEU A 155 7.06 -0.36 -14.84
CA LEU A 155 7.09 -0.22 -16.30
C LEU A 155 8.53 -0.22 -16.86
N ASN A 156 9.44 0.53 -16.22
CA ASN A 156 10.84 0.58 -16.60
C ASN A 156 11.61 -0.73 -16.33
N LYS A 157 11.04 -1.60 -15.49
CA LYS A 157 11.60 -2.91 -15.16
C LYS A 157 11.13 -4.02 -16.09
N ALA A 158 10.11 -3.77 -16.90
CA ALA A 158 9.53 -4.77 -17.79
C ALA A 158 10.57 -5.42 -18.74
N PRO A 159 11.57 -4.71 -19.27
CA PRO A 159 12.62 -5.34 -20.09
C PRO A 159 13.54 -6.33 -19.34
N GLU A 160 13.60 -6.23 -18.00
CA GLU A 160 14.40 -7.13 -17.16
C GLU A 160 13.64 -8.43 -16.81
N MET A 161 12.32 -8.46 -17.07
CA MET A 161 11.42 -9.55 -16.71
C MET A 161 11.36 -10.63 -17.78
N THR A 162 11.14 -11.86 -17.34
CA THR A 162 10.98 -13.03 -18.21
C THR A 162 9.64 -13.73 -17.91
N SER A 163 9.23 -14.65 -18.78
CA SER A 163 7.98 -15.42 -18.59
C SER A 163 8.02 -16.38 -17.39
N THR A 164 9.18 -16.60 -16.79
CA THR A 164 9.35 -17.45 -15.59
C THR A 164 9.29 -16.65 -14.29
N ASP A 165 9.34 -15.32 -14.38
CA ASP A 165 9.27 -14.42 -13.23
C ASP A 165 7.83 -14.17 -12.77
N TRP A 166 7.66 -13.49 -11.65
CA TRP A 166 6.38 -13.07 -11.13
C TRP A 166 6.36 -11.56 -10.87
N ALA A 167 5.28 -10.90 -11.29
CA ALA A 167 4.94 -9.57 -10.82
C ALA A 167 3.85 -9.69 -9.75
N VAL A 168 4.08 -9.11 -8.57
CA VAL A 168 3.10 -9.08 -7.48
C VAL A 168 2.72 -7.63 -7.24
N LEU A 169 1.45 -7.29 -7.46
CA LEU A 169 0.97 -5.92 -7.55
C LEU A 169 -0.07 -5.61 -6.48
N GLU A 170 0.15 -4.56 -5.71
CA GLU A 170 -0.93 -3.94 -4.94
C GLU A 170 -1.68 -2.94 -5.82
N LEU A 171 -3.01 -3.08 -5.95
CA LEU A 171 -3.83 -2.17 -6.73
C LEU A 171 -4.89 -1.48 -5.85
N SER A 172 -4.89 -0.14 -5.87
CA SER A 172 -5.92 0.67 -5.23
C SER A 172 -7.19 0.73 -6.07
N SER A 173 -8.33 1.11 -5.46
CA SER A 173 -9.57 1.36 -6.21
C SER A 173 -9.42 2.48 -7.24
N PHE A 174 -8.59 3.48 -6.95
CA PHE A 174 -8.31 4.60 -7.85
C PHE A 174 -7.56 4.19 -9.12
N GLN A 175 -6.64 3.22 -9.00
CA GLN A 175 -5.98 2.62 -10.16
C GLN A 175 -6.97 1.78 -10.96
N LEU A 176 -7.67 0.88 -10.28
CA LEU A 176 -8.60 -0.08 -10.90
C LEU A 176 -9.79 0.56 -11.58
N HIS A 177 -10.22 1.74 -11.16
CA HIS A 177 -11.47 2.38 -11.60
C HIS A 177 -11.63 2.51 -13.13
N SER A 178 -10.54 2.69 -13.86
CA SER A 178 -10.55 2.77 -15.34
C SER A 178 -9.75 1.65 -16.00
N MET A 179 -9.13 0.76 -15.21
CA MET A 179 -8.26 -0.27 -15.74
C MET A 179 -9.02 -1.46 -16.32
N ASN A 180 -8.50 -1.97 -17.43
CA ASN A 180 -8.84 -3.26 -17.96
C ASN A 180 -7.62 -4.18 -17.79
N CYS A 181 -7.47 -4.77 -16.60
CA CYS A 181 -6.32 -5.60 -16.28
C CYS A 181 -6.65 -7.11 -16.30
N ARG A 182 -5.65 -7.91 -16.63
CA ARG A 182 -5.77 -9.37 -16.74
C ARG A 182 -4.67 -10.07 -15.95
N PRO A 183 -4.70 -10.03 -14.61
CA PRO A 183 -3.76 -10.80 -13.82
C PRO A 183 -4.06 -12.29 -13.94
N ASP A 184 -3.04 -13.14 -13.81
CA ASP A 184 -3.23 -14.61 -13.72
C ASP A 184 -4.00 -14.97 -12.45
N ILE A 185 -3.69 -14.26 -11.35
CA ILE A 185 -4.34 -14.44 -10.06
C ILE A 185 -4.75 -13.06 -9.51
N ALA A 186 -6.03 -12.91 -9.22
CA ALA A 186 -6.59 -11.73 -8.56
C ALA A 186 -6.94 -12.07 -7.11
N VAL A 187 -6.65 -11.16 -6.18
CA VAL A 187 -6.98 -11.31 -4.75
C VAL A 187 -7.78 -10.11 -4.28
N VAL A 188 -8.94 -10.35 -3.68
CA VAL A 188 -9.73 -9.31 -3.01
C VAL A 188 -9.83 -9.65 -1.53
N THR A 189 -9.09 -8.92 -0.68
CA THR A 189 -8.98 -9.24 0.76
C THR A 189 -10.28 -9.01 1.51
N ASN A 190 -10.91 -7.86 1.30
CA ASN A 190 -12.21 -7.48 1.86
C ASN A 190 -12.72 -6.22 1.16
N VAL A 191 -14.00 -5.92 1.33
CA VAL A 191 -14.62 -4.65 0.89
C VAL A 191 -15.47 -4.11 2.03
N SER A 192 -15.07 -2.96 2.56
CA SER A 192 -15.77 -2.18 3.57
C SER A 192 -15.84 -0.71 3.15
N PRO A 193 -16.80 0.10 3.62
CA PRO A 193 -16.90 1.50 3.26
C PRO A 193 -15.58 2.26 3.53
N ASN A 194 -15.02 2.82 2.48
CA ASN A 194 -13.79 3.61 2.54
C ASN A 194 -13.72 4.56 1.33
N HIS A 195 -13.01 5.68 1.45
CA HIS A 195 -12.80 6.65 0.36
C HIS A 195 -14.08 7.19 -0.27
N LEU A 196 -15.18 7.31 0.51
CA LEU A 196 -16.47 7.85 0.05
C LEU A 196 -16.45 9.38 -0.12
N ASP A 197 -15.34 10.02 0.22
CA ASP A 197 -15.00 11.41 -0.10
C ASP A 197 -14.57 11.59 -1.57
N ILE A 198 -14.17 10.50 -2.23
CA ILE A 198 -13.68 10.50 -3.62
C ILE A 198 -14.57 9.65 -4.53
N HIS A 199 -14.97 8.46 -4.10
CA HIS A 199 -15.93 7.64 -4.83
C HIS A 199 -17.34 8.19 -4.66
N PRO A 200 -18.09 8.42 -5.77
CA PRO A 200 -19.45 8.98 -5.71
C PRO A 200 -20.43 8.15 -4.88
N SER A 201 -20.19 6.85 -4.76
CA SER A 201 -20.99 5.94 -3.94
C SER A 201 -20.19 4.72 -3.50
N TYR A 202 -20.72 3.98 -2.53
CA TYR A 202 -20.13 2.71 -2.09
C TYR A 202 -20.19 1.63 -3.18
N GLU A 203 -21.19 1.67 -4.05
CA GLU A 203 -21.29 0.78 -5.21
C GLU A 203 -20.23 1.06 -6.25
N ASP A 204 -19.91 2.34 -6.49
CA ASP A 204 -18.81 2.76 -7.36
C ASP A 204 -17.46 2.20 -6.85
N TYR A 205 -17.22 2.33 -5.54
CA TYR A 205 -16.03 1.75 -4.89
C TYR A 205 -15.95 0.23 -5.05
N GLN A 206 -17.07 -0.50 -4.90
CA GLN A 206 -17.14 -1.94 -5.13
C GLN A 206 -16.87 -2.29 -6.59
N THR A 207 -17.49 -1.55 -7.51
CA THR A 207 -17.32 -1.73 -8.95
C THR A 207 -15.88 -1.49 -9.39
N ALA A 208 -15.23 -0.47 -8.85
CA ALA A 208 -13.82 -0.22 -9.10
C ALA A 208 -12.95 -1.43 -8.69
N LYS A 209 -13.22 -2.04 -7.54
CA LYS A 209 -12.44 -3.23 -7.10
C LYS A 209 -12.70 -4.48 -7.93
N LYS A 210 -13.90 -4.66 -8.47
CA LYS A 210 -14.23 -5.78 -9.39
C LYS A 210 -13.38 -5.77 -10.65
N GLN A 211 -12.90 -4.59 -11.10
CA GLN A 211 -12.07 -4.50 -12.31
C GLN A 211 -10.82 -5.37 -12.25
N ILE A 212 -10.35 -5.73 -11.05
CA ILE A 212 -9.15 -6.58 -10.89
C ILE A 212 -9.31 -7.97 -11.52
N PHE A 213 -10.53 -8.49 -11.63
CA PHE A 213 -10.79 -9.85 -12.14
C PHE A 213 -11.74 -9.90 -13.34
N LEU A 214 -12.54 -8.86 -13.60
CA LEU A 214 -13.58 -8.92 -14.64
C LEU A 214 -13.04 -9.24 -16.05
N SER A 215 -11.80 -8.89 -16.33
CA SER A 215 -11.16 -9.15 -17.63
C SER A 215 -10.24 -10.37 -17.61
N GLN A 216 -10.19 -11.15 -16.54
CA GLN A 216 -9.47 -12.44 -16.52
C GLN A 216 -10.10 -13.40 -17.55
N GLY A 217 -9.30 -14.29 -18.10
CA GLY A 217 -9.82 -15.42 -18.90
C GLY A 217 -10.30 -16.58 -18.00
N CYS A 218 -10.89 -17.60 -18.59
CA CYS A 218 -11.37 -18.79 -17.88
C CYS A 218 -10.26 -19.58 -17.15
N ALA A 219 -8.99 -19.37 -17.51
CA ALA A 219 -7.82 -19.94 -16.82
C ALA A 219 -7.42 -19.13 -15.58
N GLY A 220 -7.89 -17.88 -15.44
CA GLY A 220 -7.58 -17.01 -14.30
C GLY A 220 -8.12 -17.57 -12.98
N VAL A 221 -7.47 -17.16 -11.88
CA VAL A 221 -7.89 -17.52 -10.52
C VAL A 221 -8.25 -16.24 -9.77
N THR A 222 -9.42 -16.24 -9.12
CA THR A 222 -9.81 -15.15 -8.22
C THR A 222 -9.91 -15.67 -6.79
N VAL A 223 -9.17 -15.06 -5.87
CA VAL A 223 -9.18 -15.35 -4.44
C VAL A 223 -10.05 -14.34 -3.72
N LEU A 224 -11.06 -14.80 -3.00
CA LEU A 224 -12.08 -13.98 -2.35
C LEU A 224 -12.23 -14.36 -0.87
N ASN A 225 -12.59 -13.38 -0.05
CA ASN A 225 -12.95 -13.58 1.36
C ASN A 225 -14.41 -14.07 1.46
N ALA A 226 -14.63 -15.29 1.93
CA ALA A 226 -15.97 -15.84 2.09
C ALA A 226 -16.74 -15.21 3.28
N ASP A 227 -16.03 -14.68 4.27
CA ASP A 227 -16.63 -14.07 5.46
C ASP A 227 -17.13 -12.63 5.18
N ASN A 228 -16.65 -11.99 4.11
CA ASN A 228 -17.11 -10.69 3.67
C ASN A 228 -18.23 -10.85 2.64
N ALA A 229 -19.44 -10.41 2.96
CA ALA A 229 -20.64 -10.60 2.11
C ALA A 229 -20.46 -10.05 0.70
N ILE A 230 -19.73 -8.93 0.54
CA ILE A 230 -19.53 -8.26 -0.75
C ILE A 230 -18.56 -9.07 -1.62
N THR A 231 -17.40 -9.46 -1.06
CA THR A 231 -16.43 -10.27 -1.80
C THR A 231 -16.98 -11.65 -2.13
N ARG A 232 -17.76 -12.25 -1.23
CA ARG A 232 -18.47 -13.51 -1.51
C ARG A 232 -19.43 -13.38 -2.69
N ALA A 233 -20.16 -12.25 -2.77
CA ALA A 233 -21.06 -12.00 -3.89
C ALA A 233 -20.32 -11.79 -5.22
N PHE A 234 -19.07 -11.34 -5.21
CA PHE A 234 -18.23 -11.16 -6.39
C PHE A 234 -17.95 -12.47 -7.15
N ALA A 235 -18.05 -13.62 -6.46
CA ALA A 235 -17.81 -14.94 -7.08
C ALA A 235 -18.70 -15.20 -8.32
N LYS A 236 -19.91 -14.60 -8.37
CA LYS A 236 -20.84 -14.74 -9.49
C LYS A 236 -20.36 -14.05 -10.78
N ASP A 237 -19.47 -13.05 -10.60
CA ASP A 237 -18.98 -12.22 -11.70
C ASP A 237 -17.57 -12.65 -12.14
N CYS A 238 -16.96 -13.65 -11.47
CA CYS A 238 -15.62 -14.14 -11.79
C CYS A 238 -15.66 -14.99 -13.06
N PRO A 239 -14.86 -14.67 -14.09
CA PRO A 239 -14.87 -15.43 -15.35
C PRO A 239 -14.09 -16.75 -15.28
N GLY A 240 -13.21 -16.91 -14.29
CA GLY A 240 -12.33 -18.07 -14.09
C GLY A 240 -12.64 -18.86 -12.82
N LYS A 241 -11.61 -19.49 -12.29
CA LYS A 241 -11.70 -20.29 -11.06
C LYS A 241 -11.77 -19.39 -9.83
N VAL A 242 -12.64 -19.75 -8.85
CA VAL A 242 -12.74 -19.04 -7.58
C VAL A 242 -12.13 -19.92 -6.48
N ARG A 243 -11.29 -19.32 -5.66
CA ARG A 243 -10.83 -19.85 -4.38
C ARG A 243 -11.28 -18.92 -3.27
N PHE A 244 -11.72 -19.51 -2.16
CA PHE A 244 -12.10 -18.71 -1.00
C PHE A 244 -11.08 -18.84 0.12
N PHE A 245 -10.93 -17.79 0.92
CA PHE A 245 -10.38 -17.92 2.26
C PHE A 245 -11.44 -17.53 3.30
N SER A 246 -11.42 -18.18 4.46
CA SER A 246 -12.44 -17.98 5.48
C SER A 246 -11.94 -18.36 6.88
N ARG A 247 -12.38 -17.63 7.90
CA ARG A 247 -12.26 -18.02 9.30
C ARG A 247 -13.50 -18.74 9.82
N GLU A 248 -14.64 -18.58 9.14
CA GLU A 248 -15.96 -19.02 9.65
C GLU A 248 -16.42 -20.30 8.96
N THR A 249 -16.09 -20.50 7.70
CA THR A 249 -16.60 -21.60 6.89
C THR A 249 -15.48 -22.39 6.21
N ALA A 250 -15.72 -23.66 5.88
CA ALA A 250 -14.80 -24.47 5.10
C ALA A 250 -15.25 -24.47 3.62
N PRO A 251 -14.59 -23.70 2.74
CA PRO A 251 -14.93 -23.66 1.32
C PRO A 251 -14.55 -24.98 0.63
N GLU A 252 -15.20 -25.27 -0.49
CA GLU A 252 -14.87 -26.45 -1.31
C GLU A 252 -13.45 -26.32 -1.90
N ASN A 253 -13.08 -25.11 -2.33
CA ASN A 253 -11.75 -24.79 -2.86
C ASN A 253 -11.20 -23.53 -2.18
N GLY A 254 -10.03 -23.65 -1.53
CA GLY A 254 -9.36 -22.52 -0.91
C GLY A 254 -8.65 -22.85 0.40
N VAL A 255 -8.63 -21.88 1.34
CA VAL A 255 -7.92 -21.98 2.62
C VAL A 255 -8.83 -21.51 3.75
N PHE A 256 -8.88 -22.22 4.86
CA PHE A 256 -9.75 -21.83 5.98
C PHE A 256 -9.13 -22.14 7.34
N LEU A 257 -9.58 -21.38 8.34
CA LEU A 257 -9.24 -21.56 9.75
C LEU A 257 -10.32 -22.39 10.45
N ARG A 258 -9.91 -23.41 11.19
CA ARG A 258 -10.80 -24.16 12.08
C ARG A 258 -10.05 -24.60 13.33
N GLU A 259 -10.60 -24.28 14.51
CA GLU A 259 -10.04 -24.68 15.81
C GLU A 259 -8.54 -24.34 15.95
N GLY A 260 -8.14 -23.14 15.49
CA GLY A 260 -6.75 -22.68 15.54
C GLY A 260 -5.81 -23.28 14.48
N VAL A 261 -6.33 -24.12 13.59
CA VAL A 261 -5.56 -24.77 12.51
C VAL A 261 -5.99 -24.22 11.15
N ILE A 262 -5.02 -23.89 10.30
CA ILE A 262 -5.24 -23.50 8.92
C ILE A 262 -5.21 -24.75 8.05
N TYR A 263 -6.25 -24.92 7.24
CA TYR A 263 -6.43 -26.01 6.29
C TYR A 263 -6.48 -25.48 4.86
N ARG A 264 -6.00 -26.30 3.92
CA ARG A 264 -6.24 -26.15 2.49
C ARG A 264 -7.37 -27.10 2.09
N SER A 265 -8.23 -26.66 1.18
CA SER A 265 -9.33 -27.47 0.64
C SER A 265 -9.28 -27.52 -0.88
N HIS A 266 -9.38 -28.70 -1.45
CA HIS A 266 -9.50 -28.98 -2.87
C HIS A 266 -10.68 -29.91 -3.13
N ASN A 267 -11.70 -29.43 -3.81
CA ASN A 267 -12.94 -30.18 -4.07
C ASN A 267 -13.53 -30.82 -2.80
N GLY A 268 -13.44 -30.07 -1.68
CA GLY A 268 -13.91 -30.53 -0.38
C GLY A 268 -12.95 -31.42 0.43
N GLU A 269 -11.89 -31.92 -0.17
CA GLU A 269 -10.83 -32.64 0.53
C GLU A 269 -9.94 -31.65 1.30
N LYS A 270 -9.71 -31.92 2.59
CA LYS A 270 -9.07 -31.00 3.53
C LYS A 270 -7.72 -31.53 3.98
N THR A 271 -6.68 -30.70 3.83
CA THR A 271 -5.32 -31.01 4.27
C THR A 271 -4.87 -29.95 5.28
N LYS A 272 -4.33 -30.38 6.43
CA LYS A 272 -3.72 -29.46 7.41
C LYS A 272 -2.52 -28.77 6.78
N LEU A 273 -2.51 -27.43 6.84
CA LEU A 273 -1.37 -26.63 6.39
C LEU A 273 -0.46 -26.27 7.57
N MET A 274 -1.00 -25.63 8.62
CA MET A 274 -0.25 -25.23 9.80
C MET A 274 -1.17 -24.84 10.96
N ASP A 275 -0.60 -24.68 12.16
CA ASP A 275 -1.28 -24.08 13.29
C ASP A 275 -1.21 -22.55 13.19
N ALA A 276 -2.32 -21.84 13.38
CA ALA A 276 -2.38 -20.39 13.20
C ALA A 276 -1.53 -19.63 14.23
N GLU A 277 -1.29 -20.21 15.41
CA GLU A 277 -0.44 -19.65 16.45
C GLU A 277 1.05 -19.58 16.06
N SER A 278 1.49 -20.42 15.10
CA SER A 278 2.84 -20.41 14.54
C SER A 278 3.11 -19.18 13.66
N ILE A 279 2.08 -18.44 13.26
CA ILE A 279 2.24 -17.20 12.51
C ILE A 279 2.89 -16.14 13.40
N LEU A 280 4.09 -15.68 13.01
CA LEU A 280 4.84 -14.69 13.77
C LEU A 280 4.12 -13.33 13.86
N LEU A 281 3.43 -12.90 12.80
CA LEU A 281 2.66 -11.66 12.81
C LEU A 281 1.40 -11.79 13.68
N PRO A 282 1.24 -10.96 14.72
CA PRO A 282 0.12 -11.05 15.63
C PRO A 282 -1.20 -10.58 14.98
N GLY A 283 -2.30 -11.15 15.43
CA GLY A 283 -3.66 -10.70 15.13
C GLY A 283 -4.39 -11.53 14.09
N LEU A 284 -5.69 -11.72 14.30
CA LEU A 284 -6.56 -12.51 13.40
C LEU A 284 -6.62 -11.95 11.97
N HIS A 285 -6.51 -10.63 11.81
CA HIS A 285 -6.43 -10.00 10.48
C HIS A 285 -5.18 -10.44 9.71
N ASN A 286 -4.06 -10.74 10.40
CA ASN A 286 -2.87 -11.29 9.75
C ASN A 286 -3.07 -12.77 9.38
N VAL A 287 -3.77 -13.55 10.19
CA VAL A 287 -4.18 -14.90 9.80
C VAL A 287 -5.00 -14.87 8.50
N GLU A 288 -5.93 -13.92 8.35
CA GLU A 288 -6.67 -13.70 7.09
C GLU A 288 -5.76 -13.35 5.92
N ASN A 289 -4.79 -12.43 6.14
CA ASN A 289 -3.83 -12.05 5.11
C ASN A 289 -2.98 -13.24 4.64
N TYR A 290 -2.56 -14.11 5.58
CA TYR A 290 -1.85 -15.36 5.25
C TYR A 290 -2.75 -16.35 4.51
N MET A 291 -3.99 -16.56 4.95
CA MET A 291 -4.92 -17.45 4.24
C MET A 291 -5.19 -16.97 2.81
N ALA A 292 -5.34 -15.65 2.60
CA ALA A 292 -5.46 -15.07 1.26
C ALA A 292 -4.21 -15.34 0.41
N ALA A 293 -3.02 -15.15 0.99
CA ALA A 293 -1.74 -15.40 0.32
C ALA A 293 -1.54 -16.88 -0.01
N PHE A 294 -1.87 -17.79 0.92
CA PHE A 294 -1.79 -19.23 0.70
C PHE A 294 -2.76 -19.71 -0.40
N ALA A 295 -3.99 -19.15 -0.43
CA ALA A 295 -4.94 -19.44 -1.49
C ALA A 295 -4.47 -18.90 -2.86
N ALA A 296 -3.79 -17.74 -2.89
CA ALA A 296 -3.23 -17.19 -4.11
C ALA A 296 -2.05 -17.98 -4.65
N THR A 297 -1.19 -18.49 -3.77
CA THR A 297 0.03 -19.23 -4.13
C THR A 297 -0.16 -20.75 -4.18
N ASP A 298 -1.38 -21.22 -4.02
CA ASP A 298 -1.72 -22.64 -4.05
C ASP A 298 -1.38 -23.30 -5.39
N GLY A 299 -0.65 -24.43 -5.34
CA GLY A 299 -0.11 -25.11 -6.52
C GLY A 299 1.16 -24.46 -7.10
N ILE A 300 1.68 -23.38 -6.46
CA ILE A 300 2.92 -22.69 -6.86
C ILE A 300 3.97 -22.79 -5.76
N VAL A 301 3.56 -22.62 -4.51
CA VAL A 301 4.41 -22.67 -3.33
C VAL A 301 4.09 -23.90 -2.49
N SER A 302 5.12 -24.60 -2.02
CA SER A 302 4.96 -25.79 -1.17
C SER A 302 4.44 -25.44 0.22
N ASP A 303 3.78 -26.38 0.89
CA ASP A 303 3.28 -26.18 2.25
C ASP A 303 4.43 -25.96 3.25
N ASP A 304 5.61 -26.57 3.04
CA ASP A 304 6.79 -26.32 3.86
C ASP A 304 7.28 -24.88 3.74
N THR A 305 7.32 -24.36 2.52
CA THR A 305 7.67 -22.94 2.29
C THR A 305 6.62 -22.00 2.89
N CYS A 306 5.33 -22.34 2.81
CA CYS A 306 4.27 -21.59 3.45
C CYS A 306 4.49 -21.48 4.96
N ARG A 307 4.80 -22.58 5.64
CA ARG A 307 5.11 -22.63 7.08
C ARG A 307 6.34 -21.81 7.42
N ALA A 308 7.44 -22.03 6.71
CA ALA A 308 8.70 -21.33 6.96
C ALA A 308 8.56 -19.79 6.87
N VAL A 309 7.83 -19.30 5.86
CA VAL A 309 7.57 -17.87 5.72
C VAL A 309 6.65 -17.35 6.83
N ALA A 310 5.60 -18.09 7.19
CA ALA A 310 4.68 -17.67 8.26
C ALA A 310 5.37 -17.55 9.63
N GLU A 311 6.33 -18.44 9.91
CA GLU A 311 7.09 -18.48 11.16
C GLU A 311 8.25 -17.46 11.21
N SER A 312 8.67 -16.91 10.07
CA SER A 312 9.85 -16.03 9.98
C SER A 312 9.57 -14.59 9.55
N PHE A 313 8.49 -14.35 8.81
CA PHE A 313 8.19 -13.02 8.26
C PHE A 313 7.74 -12.05 9.37
N ARG A 314 8.50 -10.97 9.56
CA ARG A 314 8.33 -9.99 10.63
C ARG A 314 7.42 -8.81 10.28
N GLY A 315 6.80 -8.83 9.11
CA GLY A 315 5.91 -7.75 8.65
C GLY A 315 6.49 -6.91 7.53
N VAL A 316 5.69 -5.95 7.11
CA VAL A 316 6.09 -4.98 6.08
C VAL A 316 7.02 -3.96 6.73
N ALA A 317 8.16 -3.68 6.10
CA ALA A 317 9.08 -2.67 6.59
C ALA A 317 8.37 -1.35 6.89
N HIS A 318 8.66 -0.75 8.03
CA HIS A 318 8.09 0.51 8.53
C HIS A 318 6.57 0.50 8.79
N ARG A 319 5.90 -0.67 8.80
CA ARG A 319 4.45 -0.79 9.07
C ARG A 319 4.20 -1.80 10.18
N LEU A 320 4.05 -1.31 11.42
CA LEU A 320 3.96 -2.13 12.63
C LEU A 320 4.99 -3.27 12.63
N GLU A 321 6.16 -2.96 12.13
CA GLU A 321 7.25 -3.91 11.93
C GLU A 321 7.94 -4.18 13.27
N MET A 322 7.93 -5.43 13.71
CA MET A 322 8.63 -5.87 14.92
C MET A 322 10.13 -5.96 14.64
N ILE A 323 10.93 -5.01 15.15
CA ILE A 323 12.38 -4.97 14.91
C ILE A 323 13.09 -6.02 15.75
N ARG A 324 12.95 -5.93 17.08
CA ARG A 324 13.53 -6.91 18.03
C ARG A 324 12.86 -6.83 19.40
N THR A 325 13.12 -7.85 20.22
CA THR A 325 12.83 -7.81 21.65
C THR A 325 14.18 -7.82 22.40
N LEU A 326 14.37 -6.85 23.29
CA LEU A 326 15.57 -6.70 24.13
C LEU A 326 15.15 -6.57 25.59
N HIS A 327 15.68 -7.39 26.48
CA HIS A 327 15.34 -7.42 27.91
C HIS A 327 13.82 -7.49 28.19
N GLY A 328 13.08 -8.18 27.33
CA GLY A 328 11.62 -8.29 27.41
C GLY A 328 10.86 -7.10 26.86
N VAL A 329 11.51 -6.05 26.38
CA VAL A 329 10.90 -4.90 25.69
C VAL A 329 10.87 -5.15 24.19
N THR A 330 9.70 -5.04 23.56
CA THR A 330 9.55 -5.18 22.11
C THR A 330 9.59 -3.81 21.45
N TYR A 331 10.29 -3.70 20.32
CA TYR A 331 10.41 -2.46 19.53
C TYR A 331 9.71 -2.61 18.20
N CYS A 332 8.80 -1.69 17.91
CA CYS A 332 7.95 -1.72 16.72
C CYS A 332 8.08 -0.43 15.91
N ASN A 333 8.32 -0.59 14.60
CA ASN A 333 8.49 0.49 13.65
C ASN A 333 7.23 0.65 12.78
N ASP A 334 6.53 1.76 12.94
CA ASP A 334 5.39 2.16 12.12
C ASP A 334 5.64 3.54 11.48
N SER A 335 6.89 3.78 11.06
CA SER A 335 7.31 5.07 10.48
C SER A 335 6.50 5.50 9.26
N ILE A 336 5.84 4.57 8.56
CA ILE A 336 4.92 4.85 7.45
C ILE A 336 3.64 5.57 7.89
N ALA A 337 3.30 5.57 9.18
CA ALA A 337 2.13 6.26 9.73
C ALA A 337 2.33 7.78 9.75
N SER A 338 2.32 8.39 8.57
CA SER A 338 2.58 9.81 8.33
C SER A 338 1.32 10.69 8.39
N SER A 339 0.30 10.25 9.11
CA SER A 339 -0.93 10.99 9.41
C SER A 339 -1.60 10.48 10.69
N PRO A 340 -2.38 11.32 11.39
CA PRO A 340 -3.11 10.94 12.61
C PRO A 340 -3.96 9.67 12.44
N THR A 341 -4.71 9.57 11.37
CA THR A 341 -5.57 8.41 11.08
C THR A 341 -4.81 7.09 10.97
N ARG A 342 -3.58 7.11 10.43
CA ARG A 342 -2.74 5.90 10.32
C ARG A 342 -2.21 5.47 11.68
N THR A 343 -1.74 6.39 12.51
CA THR A 343 -1.30 6.09 13.88
C THR A 343 -2.46 5.56 14.72
N ILE A 344 -3.68 6.14 14.60
CA ILE A 344 -4.88 5.63 15.26
C ILE A 344 -5.15 4.17 14.85
N ALA A 345 -5.10 3.88 13.55
CA ALA A 345 -5.27 2.52 13.06
C ALA A 345 -4.20 1.55 13.60
N GLY A 346 -2.95 2.02 13.70
CA GLY A 346 -1.86 1.27 14.32
C GLY A 346 -2.11 0.99 15.79
N LEU A 347 -2.54 1.98 16.58
CA LEU A 347 -2.87 1.83 17.99
C LEU A 347 -4.00 0.81 18.21
N HIS A 348 -5.04 0.84 17.39
CA HIS A 348 -6.15 -0.12 17.46
C HIS A 348 -5.76 -1.56 17.07
N ALA A 349 -4.69 -1.74 16.29
CA ALA A 349 -4.19 -3.06 15.91
C ALA A 349 -3.38 -3.74 17.02
N LEU A 350 -2.91 -2.99 18.00
CA LEU A 350 -2.11 -3.50 19.12
C LEU A 350 -2.98 -4.09 20.24
N ARG A 351 -2.45 -5.13 20.90
CA ARG A 351 -3.13 -5.79 22.03
C ARG A 351 -2.83 -5.14 23.38
N GLN A 352 -1.83 -4.26 23.43
CA GLN A 352 -1.37 -3.59 24.64
C GLN A 352 -1.11 -2.11 24.38
N LYS A 353 -1.10 -1.31 25.41
CA LYS A 353 -0.76 0.12 25.33
C LYS A 353 0.73 0.30 25.10
N PRO A 354 1.18 0.85 23.97
CA PRO A 354 2.59 1.10 23.72
C PRO A 354 3.10 2.35 24.45
N ILE A 355 4.42 2.43 24.58
CA ILE A 355 5.17 3.66 24.76
C ILE A 355 5.31 4.24 23.34
N LEU A 356 4.61 5.34 23.06
CA LEU A 356 4.50 5.91 21.72
C LEU A 356 5.53 7.01 21.49
N ILE A 357 6.25 6.94 20.37
CA ILE A 357 7.06 8.04 19.84
C ILE A 357 6.30 8.64 18.65
N ALA A 358 5.94 9.94 18.75
CA ALA A 358 5.15 10.64 17.76
C ALA A 358 5.68 12.05 17.48
N GLY A 359 5.29 12.60 16.31
CA GLY A 359 5.68 13.93 15.85
C GLY A 359 6.47 13.89 14.56
N GLY A 360 6.75 15.07 14.02
CA GLY A 360 7.41 15.25 12.74
C GLY A 360 6.96 16.53 12.01
N TYR A 361 7.04 16.51 10.68
CA TYR A 361 6.66 17.63 9.81
C TYR A 361 5.15 17.87 9.80
N ASP A 362 4.76 19.14 9.86
CA ASP A 362 3.36 19.56 9.88
C ASP A 362 2.75 19.64 8.48
N LYS A 363 1.77 18.79 8.20
CA LYS A 363 0.93 18.83 6.99
C LYS A 363 -0.37 19.62 7.19
N HIS A 364 -0.50 20.37 8.29
CA HIS A 364 -1.70 21.10 8.67
C HIS A 364 -2.95 20.20 8.83
N ILE A 365 -2.75 18.96 9.25
CA ILE A 365 -3.84 18.01 9.56
C ILE A 365 -4.20 18.16 11.04
N PRO A 366 -5.50 18.21 11.41
CA PRO A 366 -5.90 18.32 12.81
C PRO A 366 -5.59 17.05 13.60
N PHE A 367 -5.18 17.22 14.87
CA PHE A 367 -4.79 16.13 15.77
C PHE A 367 -5.86 15.79 16.83
N ASP A 368 -7.01 16.46 16.84
CA ASP A 368 -8.02 16.32 17.91
C ASP A 368 -8.43 14.85 18.14
N LYS A 369 -8.76 14.13 17.08
CA LYS A 369 -9.09 12.69 17.17
C LYS A 369 -7.94 11.83 17.68
N LEU A 370 -6.69 12.18 17.35
CA LEU A 370 -5.52 11.48 17.84
C LEU A 370 -5.36 11.68 19.34
N GLY A 371 -5.64 12.88 19.88
CA GLY A 371 -5.55 13.18 21.29
C GLY A 371 -6.38 12.22 22.15
N ASP A 372 -7.64 12.00 21.81
CA ASP A 372 -8.52 11.07 22.51
C ASP A 372 -8.02 9.62 22.43
N GLU A 373 -7.56 9.18 21.26
CA GLU A 373 -7.09 7.81 21.06
C GLU A 373 -5.75 7.53 21.76
N VAL A 374 -4.86 8.53 21.83
CA VAL A 374 -3.63 8.45 22.63
C VAL A 374 -3.97 8.27 24.11
N CYS A 375 -4.91 9.03 24.66
CA CYS A 375 -5.35 8.87 26.04
C CYS A 375 -5.89 7.45 26.35
N ARG A 376 -6.60 6.84 25.39
CA ARG A 376 -7.16 5.49 25.55
C ARG A 376 -6.13 4.38 25.41
N HIS A 377 -5.21 4.52 24.46
CA HIS A 377 -4.42 3.41 23.92
C HIS A 377 -2.92 3.50 24.16
N VAL A 378 -2.40 4.56 24.80
CA VAL A 378 -0.96 4.76 25.01
C VAL A 378 -0.61 4.71 26.51
N LYS A 379 0.54 4.08 26.85
CA LYS A 379 1.09 3.99 28.22
C LYS A 379 1.91 5.24 28.57
N ALA A 380 2.74 5.72 27.63
CA ALA A 380 3.55 6.93 27.75
C ALA A 380 3.78 7.53 26.37
N LEU A 381 3.89 8.86 26.27
CA LEU A 381 4.03 9.58 25.00
C LEU A 381 5.33 10.38 24.97
N PHE A 382 6.13 10.13 23.93
CA PHE A 382 7.36 10.86 23.61
C PHE A 382 7.12 11.64 22.31
N LEU A 383 7.25 12.97 22.38
CA LEU A 383 6.99 13.88 21.28
C LEU A 383 8.28 14.48 20.75
N THR A 384 8.43 14.49 19.42
CA THR A 384 9.60 15.05 18.73
C THR A 384 9.20 15.81 17.47
N GLY A 385 10.08 16.65 16.93
CA GLY A 385 9.87 17.39 15.69
C GLY A 385 8.84 18.53 15.78
N PHE A 386 8.55 19.17 14.64
CA PHE A 386 7.80 20.43 14.57
C PHE A 386 6.35 20.36 15.07
N THR A 387 5.73 19.18 15.10
CA THR A 387 4.35 19.00 15.56
C THR A 387 4.22 18.61 17.02
N ALA A 388 5.33 18.53 17.77
CA ALA A 388 5.32 18.11 19.17
C ALA A 388 4.32 18.90 20.03
N GLU A 389 4.31 20.23 19.93
CA GLU A 389 3.37 21.09 20.66
C GLU A 389 1.91 20.89 20.24
N LYS A 390 1.66 20.72 18.94
CA LYS A 390 0.29 20.51 18.43
C LYS A 390 -0.30 19.18 18.91
N ILE A 391 0.51 18.13 18.95
CA ILE A 391 0.07 16.82 19.47
C ILE A 391 -0.10 16.89 20.99
N TYR A 392 0.83 17.55 21.70
CA TYR A 392 0.71 17.80 23.14
C TYR A 392 -0.60 18.49 23.49
N ASP A 393 -0.90 19.59 22.78
CA ASP A 393 -2.13 20.34 22.95
C ASP A 393 -3.39 19.50 22.70
N ALA A 394 -3.38 18.69 21.62
CA ALA A 394 -4.52 17.82 21.30
C ALA A 394 -4.75 16.76 22.39
N VAL A 395 -3.68 16.18 22.94
CA VAL A 395 -3.77 15.18 24.02
C VAL A 395 -4.21 15.82 25.33
N THR A 396 -3.61 16.96 25.74
CA THR A 396 -3.91 17.61 27.03
C THR A 396 -5.27 18.31 27.06
N LYS A 397 -5.82 18.67 25.91
CA LYS A 397 -7.20 19.19 25.77
C LYS A 397 -8.27 18.10 25.78
N SER A 398 -7.88 16.84 25.60
CA SER A 398 -8.82 15.73 25.68
C SER A 398 -9.41 15.61 27.09
N PRO A 399 -10.73 15.43 27.23
CA PRO A 399 -11.35 15.18 28.52
C PRO A 399 -10.93 13.85 29.17
N LEU A 400 -10.22 13.01 28.41
CA LEU A 400 -9.73 11.70 28.85
C LEU A 400 -8.28 11.79 29.38
N TYR A 401 -7.63 12.94 29.27
CA TYR A 401 -6.24 13.10 29.69
C TYR A 401 -6.08 13.12 31.23
N ASP A 402 -5.23 12.23 31.73
CA ASP A 402 -4.81 12.23 33.12
C ASP A 402 -3.25 12.13 33.16
N PRO A 403 -2.55 13.17 33.65
CA PRO A 403 -1.10 13.19 33.70
C PRO A 403 -0.51 12.10 34.62
N LYS A 404 -1.30 11.49 35.51
CA LYS A 404 -0.85 10.40 36.36
C LYS A 404 -0.77 9.07 35.61
N THR A 405 -1.63 8.89 34.59
CA THR A 405 -1.73 7.62 33.83
C THR A 405 -1.09 7.71 32.45
N LEU A 406 -0.90 8.92 31.92
CA LEU A 406 -0.28 9.15 30.60
C LEU A 406 0.82 10.23 30.75
N PRO A 407 2.03 9.86 31.13
CA PRO A 407 3.16 10.78 31.13
C PRO A 407 3.55 11.19 29.69
N ILE A 408 3.81 12.50 29.50
CA ILE A 408 4.22 13.06 28.20
C ILE A 408 5.60 13.72 28.37
N ARG A 409 6.51 13.40 27.46
CA ARG A 409 7.82 14.06 27.36
C ARG A 409 8.04 14.60 25.96
N LYS A 410 8.53 15.85 25.87
CA LYS A 410 8.91 16.53 24.62
C LYS A 410 10.43 16.52 24.52
N ILE A 411 10.97 15.99 23.43
CA ILE A 411 12.41 15.85 23.20
C ILE A 411 12.63 16.13 21.71
N ASP A 412 13.32 17.23 21.39
CA ASP A 412 13.48 17.68 20.01
C ASP A 412 14.33 16.73 19.17
N ASP A 413 15.43 16.24 19.73
CA ASP A 413 16.28 15.27 19.03
C ASP A 413 15.62 13.89 18.93
N PHE A 414 15.52 13.38 17.73
CA PHE A 414 14.87 12.09 17.47
C PHE A 414 15.61 10.91 18.11
N HIS A 415 16.95 10.93 18.09
CA HIS A 415 17.75 9.88 18.68
C HIS A 415 17.57 9.84 20.19
N GLU A 416 17.63 11.00 20.85
CA GLU A 416 17.39 11.12 22.28
C GLU A 416 15.97 10.73 22.67
N ALA A 417 14.97 11.04 21.84
CA ALA A 417 13.58 10.65 22.06
C ALA A 417 13.43 9.11 22.06
N VAL A 418 14.09 8.42 21.12
CA VAL A 418 14.09 6.95 21.06
C VAL A 418 14.80 6.36 22.29
N LEU A 419 15.97 6.87 22.68
CA LEU A 419 16.70 6.41 23.87
C LEU A 419 15.89 6.63 25.16
N ALA A 420 15.23 7.79 25.28
CA ALA A 420 14.41 8.11 26.45
C ALA A 420 13.16 7.21 26.54
N ALA A 421 12.54 6.89 25.40
CA ALA A 421 11.42 5.95 25.34
C ALA A 421 11.87 4.53 25.74
N ALA A 422 13.02 4.08 25.22
CA ALA A 422 13.61 2.79 25.56
C ALA A 422 13.96 2.71 27.05
N ALA A 423 14.57 3.75 27.63
CA ALA A 423 14.94 3.81 29.04
C ALA A 423 13.73 3.85 29.99
N SER A 424 12.56 4.25 29.52
CA SER A 424 11.32 4.26 30.31
C SER A 424 10.55 2.94 30.26
N ALA A 425 10.96 2.00 29.40
CA ALA A 425 10.27 0.74 29.19
C ALA A 425 10.70 -0.33 30.18
N GLU A 426 9.75 -1.17 30.57
CA GLU A 426 9.93 -2.33 31.44
C GLU A 426 9.69 -3.63 30.65
N ALA A 427 10.15 -4.76 31.18
CA ALA A 427 9.90 -6.06 30.55
C ALA A 427 8.38 -6.29 30.33
N GLY A 428 7.98 -6.65 29.11
CA GLY A 428 6.60 -6.76 28.67
C GLY A 428 6.09 -5.54 27.91
N ASP A 429 6.81 -4.41 27.93
CA ASP A 429 6.39 -3.21 27.20
C ASP A 429 6.67 -3.29 25.68
N LEU A 430 5.93 -2.46 24.95
CA LEU A 430 6.09 -2.21 23.53
C LEU A 430 6.48 -0.75 23.31
N VAL A 431 7.65 -0.48 22.75
CA VAL A 431 8.06 0.84 22.26
C VAL A 431 7.69 0.95 20.78
N LEU A 432 6.81 1.89 20.45
CA LEU A 432 6.25 2.08 19.12
C LEU A 432 6.68 3.42 18.52
N LEU A 433 7.36 3.39 17.40
CA LEU A 433 7.46 4.56 16.50
C LEU A 433 6.24 4.60 15.60
N SER A 434 5.26 5.48 15.86
CA SER A 434 4.12 5.75 14.96
C SER A 434 3.85 7.25 14.94
N PRO A 435 4.51 7.97 14.01
CA PRO A 435 4.75 9.41 14.13
C PRO A 435 3.51 10.30 13.98
N ALA A 436 2.43 9.83 13.36
CA ALA A 436 1.26 10.62 12.97
C ALA A 436 1.55 11.79 12.01
N CYS A 437 2.80 11.96 11.59
CA CYS A 437 3.32 13.09 10.83
C CYS A 437 4.25 12.64 9.72
N ALA A 438 4.40 13.47 8.68
CA ALA A 438 5.48 13.29 7.72
C ALA A 438 6.86 13.43 8.39
N SER A 439 7.90 13.10 7.66
CA SER A 439 9.28 13.05 8.18
C SER A 439 10.17 14.20 7.69
N PHE A 440 9.61 15.16 6.91
CA PHE A 440 10.39 16.17 6.18
C PHE A 440 11.00 17.28 7.06
N ASP A 441 10.82 17.21 8.38
CA ASP A 441 11.50 18.06 9.36
C ASP A 441 12.96 17.65 9.59
N HIS A 442 13.24 16.36 9.74
CA HIS A 442 14.58 15.83 10.02
C HIS A 442 15.06 14.77 9.04
N PHE A 443 14.19 14.23 8.18
CA PHE A 443 14.48 13.11 7.29
C PHE A 443 13.94 13.38 5.86
N LYS A 444 14.61 12.86 4.85
CA LYS A 444 14.16 12.96 3.46
C LYS A 444 12.81 12.27 3.21
N ASN A 445 12.53 11.20 3.94
CA ASN A 445 11.30 10.42 3.82
C ASN A 445 11.10 9.51 5.03
N PHE A 446 9.94 8.84 5.10
CA PHE A 446 9.60 7.95 6.20
C PHE A 446 10.49 6.69 6.27
N VAL A 447 11.12 6.28 5.15
CA VAL A 447 12.03 5.13 5.12
C VAL A 447 13.30 5.47 5.89
N GLU A 448 13.91 6.62 5.62
CA GLU A 448 15.10 7.07 6.35
C GLU A 448 14.82 7.21 7.87
N ARG A 449 13.68 7.79 8.25
CA ARG A 449 13.26 7.85 9.66
C ARG A 449 13.13 6.46 10.29
N GLY A 450 12.51 5.53 9.57
CA GLY A 450 12.32 4.16 10.05
C GLY A 450 13.62 3.36 10.13
N GLU A 451 14.55 3.54 9.20
CA GLU A 451 15.88 2.92 9.25
C GLU A 451 16.73 3.51 10.38
N THR A 452 16.65 4.83 10.63
CA THR A 452 17.29 5.48 11.75
C THR A 452 16.78 4.90 13.09
N PHE A 453 15.45 4.75 13.23
CA PHE A 453 14.87 4.09 14.40
C PHE A 453 15.38 2.65 14.57
N ARG A 454 15.43 1.88 13.49
CA ARG A 454 15.97 0.51 13.48
C ARG A 454 17.43 0.46 13.93
N SER A 455 18.28 1.38 13.42
CA SER A 455 19.69 1.46 13.79
C SER A 455 19.85 1.72 15.28
N ILE A 456 19.17 2.76 15.81
CA ILE A 456 19.20 3.10 17.23
C ILE A 456 18.77 1.90 18.09
N VAL A 457 17.65 1.27 17.74
CA VAL A 457 17.13 0.11 18.49
C VAL A 457 18.12 -1.07 18.46
N ASN A 458 18.80 -1.31 17.34
CA ASN A 458 19.78 -2.39 17.23
C ASN A 458 21.07 -2.11 18.04
N GLU A 459 21.40 -0.85 18.29
CA GLU A 459 22.57 -0.43 19.08
C GLU A 459 22.29 -0.43 20.59
N LEU A 460 21.04 -0.51 21.05
CA LEU A 460 20.69 -0.65 22.48
C LEU A 460 21.34 -1.91 23.07
N LYS A 461 21.83 -1.78 24.30
CA LYS A 461 22.55 -2.84 25.04
C LYS A 461 21.70 -3.44 26.14
#